data_e5160e971661b95f85515e0f0f307233
#
_entry.id   e5160e971661b95f85515e0f0f307233
#
_cell.length_a   1.000
_cell.length_b   1.000
_cell.length_c   1.000
_cell.angle_alpha   90.00
_cell.angle_beta   90.00
_cell.angle_gamma   90.00
#
_symmetry.space_group_name_H-M   'P 1'
#
loop_
_entity.id
_entity.type
_entity.pdbx_description
1 polymer ?
#
loop_
_entity_poly.entity_id
_entity_poly.type
_entity_poly.pdbx_seq_one_letter_code
_entity_poly.pdbx_strand_id
1 'polypeptide(L)'
;MSSFTEREIQNQFEEVISQTSVTETETPAIEWGEANPSKRPDGMDWDPESNILTYDTWEAQRRAIETTNQEHTDIAAFLAGYGSGKTLLGARWLIKQALQYDSSRFLALGIDFQKARDTTFRVLFEQLPGDRTGIVTSSYNGPEESPIVVDYNRKDHRLTLVNDTVIKLGSADRWNRYAGDSYGGVWADEVGHYGDDLHDLLEMLGSRLRGVGGPQTQLFTLTGNGKNAAFDIIE
;
A
#
# COMPACT_ATOMS: atom_id res chain seq x y z
N MET A 1 11.01 -55.93 -5.97
CA MET A 1 11.08 -54.48 -6.21
C MET A 1 10.07 -54.17 -7.33
N SER A 2 8.94 -53.59 -6.99
CA SER A 2 7.89 -53.27 -7.94
C SER A 2 8.26 -51.94 -8.60
N SER A 3 8.53 -51.97 -9.90
CA SER A 3 8.76 -50.77 -10.70
C SER A 3 7.40 -50.20 -11.07
N PHE A 4 7.15 -48.97 -10.66
CA PHE A 4 5.99 -48.22 -11.13
C PHE A 4 6.08 -48.05 -12.65
N THR A 5 4.98 -48.20 -13.35
CA THR A 5 4.91 -47.95 -14.78
C THR A 5 4.85 -46.42 -15.05
N GLU A 6 5.37 -45.97 -16.19
CA GLU A 6 5.31 -44.55 -16.57
C GLU A 6 3.87 -43.97 -16.46
N ARG A 7 2.87 -44.79 -16.73
CA ARG A 7 1.46 -44.41 -16.66
C ARG A 7 0.97 -44.20 -15.22
N GLU A 8 1.49 -44.93 -14.24
CA GLU A 8 1.18 -44.76 -12.81
C GLU A 8 1.84 -43.49 -12.28
N ILE A 9 3.05 -43.19 -12.73
CA ILE A 9 3.77 -41.96 -12.38
C ILE A 9 3.04 -40.75 -12.98
N GLN A 10 2.57 -40.85 -14.23
CA GLN A 10 1.83 -39.78 -14.91
C GLN A 10 0.48 -39.51 -14.23
N ASN A 11 -0.27 -40.55 -13.87
CA ASN A 11 -1.53 -40.40 -13.14
C ASN A 11 -1.35 -39.81 -11.74
N GLN A 12 -0.29 -40.19 -11.00
CA GLN A 12 0.04 -39.53 -9.73
C GLN A 12 0.42 -38.06 -9.87
N PHE A 13 1.12 -37.71 -10.96
CA PHE A 13 1.47 -36.33 -11.26
C PHE A 13 0.22 -35.50 -11.60
N GLU A 14 -0.70 -36.03 -12.38
CA GLU A 14 -1.96 -35.37 -12.73
C GLU A 14 -2.88 -35.25 -11.52
N GLU A 15 -2.88 -36.23 -10.61
CA GLU A 15 -3.66 -36.19 -9.38
C GLU A 15 -3.07 -35.16 -8.37
N VAL A 16 -1.74 -35.04 -8.29
CA VAL A 16 -1.06 -34.01 -7.48
C VAL A 16 -1.29 -32.62 -8.08
N ILE A 17 -1.26 -32.47 -9.39
CA ILE A 17 -1.55 -31.20 -10.05
C ILE A 17 -3.04 -30.80 -9.89
N SER A 18 -3.96 -31.76 -9.94
CA SER A 18 -5.39 -31.50 -9.72
C SER A 18 -5.75 -31.21 -8.26
N GLN A 19 -4.95 -31.70 -7.30
CA GLN A 19 -5.11 -31.39 -5.88
C GLN A 19 -4.36 -30.12 -5.47
N THR A 20 -3.38 -29.67 -6.24
CA THR A 20 -2.79 -28.34 -6.15
C THR A 20 -3.50 -27.40 -7.13
N SER A 21 -4.82 -27.30 -7.05
CA SER A 21 -5.46 -26.08 -7.49
C SER A 21 -4.94 -24.98 -6.55
N VAL A 22 -3.88 -24.29 -6.97
CA VAL A 22 -3.62 -22.95 -6.50
C VAL A 22 -4.93 -22.22 -6.84
N THR A 23 -5.79 -22.04 -5.86
CA THR A 23 -6.89 -21.10 -5.97
C THR A 23 -6.19 -19.80 -6.29
N GLU A 24 -6.25 -19.36 -7.56
CA GLU A 24 -5.89 -18.00 -7.94
C GLU A 24 -6.66 -17.12 -6.97
N THR A 25 -5.95 -16.52 -6.03
CA THR A 25 -6.56 -15.63 -5.05
C THR A 25 -6.99 -14.42 -5.86
N GLU A 26 -8.27 -14.32 -6.15
CA GLU A 26 -8.81 -13.18 -6.88
C GLU A 26 -8.47 -11.90 -6.12
N THR A 27 -8.13 -10.86 -6.88
CA THR A 27 -7.83 -9.55 -6.30
C THR A 27 -9.11 -9.00 -5.63
N PRO A 28 -9.08 -8.67 -4.33
CA PRO A 28 -10.26 -8.18 -3.63
C PRO A 28 -10.69 -6.80 -4.12
N ALA A 29 -11.99 -6.56 -4.11
CA ALA A 29 -12.54 -5.23 -4.24
C ALA A 29 -12.37 -4.45 -2.94
N ILE A 30 -12.04 -3.15 -3.03
CA ILE A 30 -11.96 -2.28 -1.85
C ILE A 30 -13.08 -1.25 -1.88
N GLU A 31 -13.86 -1.24 -0.79
CA GLU A 31 -14.93 -0.30 -0.55
C GLU A 31 -14.60 0.69 0.57
N TRP A 32 -15.21 1.88 0.50
CA TRP A 32 -15.10 2.90 1.54
C TRP A 32 -16.39 2.97 2.35
N GLY A 33 -16.33 2.50 3.60
CA GLY A 33 -17.41 2.61 4.58
C GLY A 33 -17.44 3.98 5.26
N GLU A 34 -18.52 4.25 5.98
CA GLU A 34 -18.69 5.45 6.79
C GLU A 34 -18.29 5.20 8.25
N ALA A 35 -17.24 5.88 8.70
CA ALA A 35 -16.85 5.85 10.09
C ALA A 35 -17.84 6.67 10.96
N ASN A 36 -18.17 6.15 12.13
CA ASN A 36 -18.89 6.93 13.13
C ASN A 36 -18.07 8.17 13.53
N PRO A 37 -18.61 9.41 13.40
CA PRO A 37 -17.88 10.64 13.70
C PRO A 37 -17.33 10.71 15.14
N SER A 38 -17.93 9.95 16.06
CA SER A 38 -17.51 9.89 17.47
C SER A 38 -16.44 8.84 17.76
N LYS A 39 -16.02 8.07 16.76
CA LYS A 39 -15.00 7.01 16.87
C LYS A 39 -13.85 7.29 15.90
N ARG A 40 -12.68 6.69 16.18
CA ARG A 40 -11.58 6.71 15.21
C ARG A 40 -12.00 5.94 13.95
N PRO A 41 -11.54 6.34 12.75
CA PRO A 41 -11.85 5.64 11.51
C PRO A 41 -10.89 4.44 11.30
N ASP A 42 -10.76 3.62 12.34
CA ASP A 42 -9.88 2.45 12.37
C ASP A 42 -10.60 1.15 12.00
N GLY A 43 -11.91 1.23 11.71
CA GLY A 43 -12.69 0.09 11.25
C GLY A 43 -12.21 -0.44 9.91
N MET A 44 -11.98 -1.74 9.88
CA MET A 44 -11.69 -2.53 8.69
C MET A 44 -12.50 -3.82 8.78
N ASP A 45 -13.14 -4.19 7.70
CA ASP A 45 -13.89 -5.43 7.57
C ASP A 45 -13.44 -6.18 6.32
N TRP A 46 -13.12 -7.46 6.49
CA TRP A 46 -12.72 -8.35 5.42
C TRP A 46 -13.73 -9.48 5.30
N ASP A 47 -14.42 -9.52 4.18
CA ASP A 47 -15.31 -10.62 3.82
C ASP A 47 -14.63 -11.52 2.77
N PRO A 48 -14.11 -12.68 3.15
CA PRO A 48 -13.45 -13.59 2.23
C PRO A 48 -14.43 -14.30 1.27
N GLU A 49 -15.74 -14.36 1.60
CA GLU A 49 -16.73 -15.01 0.73
C GLU A 49 -17.11 -14.12 -0.45
N SER A 50 -17.29 -12.83 -0.23
CA SER A 50 -17.54 -11.84 -1.27
C SER A 50 -16.26 -11.27 -1.87
N ASN A 51 -15.10 -11.56 -1.28
CA ASN A 51 -13.80 -10.98 -1.63
C ASN A 51 -13.79 -9.45 -1.59
N ILE A 52 -14.41 -8.87 -0.55
CA ILE A 52 -14.52 -7.42 -0.34
C ILE A 52 -13.78 -7.02 0.92
N LEU A 53 -12.93 -6.01 0.80
CA LEU A 53 -12.27 -5.34 1.92
C LEU A 53 -12.84 -3.94 2.09
N THR A 54 -13.50 -3.69 3.22
CA THR A 54 -14.11 -2.40 3.53
C THR A 54 -13.28 -1.65 4.56
N TYR A 55 -13.00 -0.38 4.28
CA TYR A 55 -12.34 0.54 5.20
C TYR A 55 -13.29 1.66 5.64
N ASP A 56 -13.48 1.84 6.94
CA ASP A 56 -14.22 2.98 7.49
C ASP A 56 -13.43 4.28 7.28
N THR A 57 -14.09 5.31 6.76
CA THR A 57 -13.47 6.61 6.50
C THR A 57 -14.34 7.76 7.02
N TRP A 58 -13.71 8.81 7.55
CA TRP A 58 -14.37 10.08 7.80
C TRP A 58 -14.56 10.87 6.51
N GLU A 59 -15.50 11.83 6.53
CA GLU A 59 -15.77 12.68 5.37
C GLU A 59 -14.51 13.40 4.85
N ALA A 60 -13.66 13.93 5.75
CA ALA A 60 -12.42 14.59 5.34
C ALA A 60 -11.44 13.64 4.61
N GLN A 61 -11.39 12.38 5.04
CA GLN A 61 -10.58 11.35 4.37
C GLN A 61 -11.16 10.99 2.99
N ARG A 62 -12.50 10.87 2.88
CA ARG A 62 -13.15 10.64 1.57
C ARG A 62 -12.86 11.77 0.60
N ARG A 63 -12.97 13.02 1.03
CA ARG A 63 -12.62 14.19 0.18
C ARG A 63 -11.18 14.14 -0.29
N ALA A 64 -10.24 13.76 0.58
CA ALA A 64 -8.84 13.60 0.18
C ALA A 64 -8.66 12.49 -0.88
N ILE A 65 -9.36 11.35 -0.73
CA ILE A 65 -9.37 10.28 -1.73
C ILE A 65 -9.98 10.74 -3.05
N GLU A 66 -11.11 11.45 -3.00
CA GLU A 66 -11.77 12.02 -4.19
C GLU A 66 -10.84 12.99 -4.94
N THR A 67 -10.05 13.77 -4.21
CA THR A 67 -9.04 14.65 -4.80
C THR A 67 -7.99 13.85 -5.58
N THR A 68 -7.54 12.72 -5.08
CA THR A 68 -6.57 11.87 -5.80
C THR A 68 -7.14 11.26 -7.08
N ASN A 69 -8.45 11.19 -7.21
CA ASN A 69 -9.14 10.61 -8.38
C ASN A 69 -9.54 11.68 -9.42
N GLN A 70 -9.28 12.96 -9.13
CA GLN A 70 -9.56 14.02 -10.10
C GLN A 70 -8.58 13.98 -11.26
N GLU A 71 -9.07 14.21 -12.46
CA GLU A 71 -8.27 14.28 -13.66
C GLU A 71 -7.20 15.38 -13.53
N HIS A 72 -5.96 15.05 -13.86
CA HIS A 72 -4.79 15.93 -13.74
C HIS A 72 -4.33 16.28 -12.31
N THR A 73 -4.67 15.47 -11.32
CA THR A 73 -4.11 15.62 -9.97
C THR A 73 -2.75 14.95 -9.87
N ASP A 74 -1.67 15.71 -9.98
CA ASP A 74 -0.31 15.20 -9.79
C ASP A 74 0.02 15.00 -8.31
N ILE A 75 -0.43 15.91 -7.46
CA ILE A 75 -0.21 15.89 -6.00
C ILE A 75 -1.52 16.17 -5.28
N ALA A 76 -1.86 15.31 -4.34
CA ALA A 76 -2.92 15.53 -3.36
C ALA A 76 -2.33 15.56 -1.96
N ALA A 77 -2.70 16.54 -1.14
CA ALA A 77 -2.18 16.68 0.21
C ALA A 77 -3.30 16.58 1.25
N PHE A 78 -3.13 15.72 2.25
CA PHE A 78 -4.00 15.63 3.41
C PHE A 78 -3.30 16.20 4.64
N LEU A 79 -3.50 17.51 4.86
CA LEU A 79 -2.99 18.25 6.01
C LEU A 79 -4.00 18.15 7.16
N ALA A 80 -3.60 17.55 8.28
CA ALA A 80 -4.47 17.41 9.44
C ALA A 80 -3.69 17.26 10.75
N GLY A 81 -4.35 17.47 11.89
CA GLY A 81 -3.75 17.36 13.22
C GLY A 81 -3.35 15.94 13.63
N TYR A 82 -2.70 15.82 14.76
CA TYR A 82 -2.36 14.53 15.35
C TYR A 82 -3.63 13.70 15.66
N GLY A 83 -3.56 12.39 15.43
CA GLY A 83 -4.69 11.48 15.67
C GLY A 83 -5.83 11.57 14.67
N SER A 84 -5.72 12.35 13.59
CA SER A 84 -6.72 12.48 12.53
C SER A 84 -6.77 11.32 11.53
N GLY A 85 -5.93 10.29 11.70
CA GLY A 85 -5.88 9.14 10.80
C GLY A 85 -5.21 9.40 9.45
N LYS A 86 -4.27 10.35 9.36
CA LYS A 86 -3.52 10.66 8.12
C LYS A 86 -2.76 9.46 7.57
N THR A 87 -1.88 8.89 8.39
CA THR A 87 -1.07 7.71 8.04
C THR A 87 -1.97 6.52 7.68
N LEU A 88 -3.09 6.36 8.42
CA LEU A 88 -4.09 5.34 8.14
C LEU A 88 -4.71 5.51 6.75
N LEU A 89 -5.12 6.74 6.41
CA LEU A 89 -5.65 7.07 5.09
C LEU A 89 -4.66 6.77 3.99
N GLY A 90 -3.41 7.21 4.16
CA GLY A 90 -2.36 6.99 3.16
C GLY A 90 -2.09 5.51 2.91
N ALA A 91 -2.04 4.70 3.98
CA ALA A 91 -1.88 3.25 3.88
C ALA A 91 -3.03 2.60 3.11
N ARG A 92 -4.28 2.93 3.45
CA ARG A 92 -5.49 2.39 2.81
C ARG A 92 -5.60 2.81 1.36
N TRP A 93 -5.32 4.08 1.06
CA TRP A 93 -5.27 4.57 -0.31
C TRP A 93 -4.24 3.79 -1.14
N LEU A 94 -3.03 3.60 -0.60
CA LEU A 94 -1.97 2.89 -1.30
C LEU A 94 -2.34 1.43 -1.58
N ILE A 95 -2.90 0.72 -0.59
CA ILE A 95 -3.37 -0.66 -0.76
C ILE A 95 -4.46 -0.73 -1.83
N LYS A 96 -5.45 0.17 -1.78
CA LYS A 96 -6.51 0.23 -2.78
C LYS A 96 -5.95 0.44 -4.18
N GLN A 97 -5.09 1.43 -4.37
CA GLN A 97 -4.50 1.69 -5.67
C GLN A 97 -3.66 0.50 -6.15
N ALA A 98 -2.87 -0.10 -5.27
CA ALA A 98 -2.05 -1.25 -5.62
C ALA A 98 -2.88 -2.48 -6.04
N LEU A 99 -4.05 -2.71 -5.44
CA LEU A 99 -4.95 -3.80 -5.82
C LEU A 99 -5.78 -3.48 -7.07
N GLN A 100 -5.99 -2.22 -7.38
CA GLN A 100 -6.77 -1.79 -8.54
C GLN A 100 -6.00 -1.91 -9.86
N TYR A 101 -4.67 -1.90 -9.82
CA TYR A 101 -3.81 -1.90 -11.00
C TYR A 101 -2.85 -3.10 -10.97
N ASP A 102 -3.09 -4.06 -11.84
CA ASP A 102 -2.30 -5.28 -11.93
C ASP A 102 -0.87 -5.03 -12.43
N SER A 103 0.06 -5.84 -11.95
CA SER A 103 1.47 -5.83 -12.38
C SER A 103 2.13 -4.45 -12.32
N SER A 104 1.65 -3.59 -11.42
CA SER A 104 2.10 -2.22 -11.26
C SER A 104 3.14 -2.09 -10.14
N ARG A 105 3.60 -0.86 -9.90
CA ARG A 105 4.52 -0.53 -8.82
C ARG A 105 4.07 0.71 -8.10
N PHE A 106 4.08 0.63 -6.77
CA PHE A 106 3.76 1.74 -5.89
C PHE A 106 4.90 1.97 -4.91
N LEU A 107 4.97 3.18 -4.35
CA LEU A 107 5.99 3.55 -3.39
C LEU A 107 5.35 4.13 -2.12
N ALA A 108 5.74 3.59 -0.95
CA ALA A 108 5.45 4.18 0.35
C ALA A 108 6.72 4.81 0.91
N LEU A 109 6.69 6.09 1.25
CA LEU A 109 7.80 6.82 1.82
C LEU A 109 7.49 7.30 3.25
N GLY A 110 8.43 7.11 4.16
CA GLY A 110 8.48 7.80 5.44
C GLY A 110 9.70 8.72 5.54
N ILE A 111 9.92 9.34 6.70
CA ILE A 111 10.99 10.34 6.93
C ILE A 111 12.38 9.70 6.73
N ASP A 112 12.74 8.80 7.63
CA ASP A 112 13.91 7.93 7.56
C ASP A 112 13.45 6.48 7.70
N PHE A 113 14.28 5.53 7.25
CA PHE A 113 13.85 4.14 7.18
C PHE A 113 13.52 3.53 8.54
N GLN A 114 14.22 3.91 9.60
CA GLN A 114 14.00 3.35 10.94
C GLN A 114 12.67 3.84 11.51
N LYS A 115 12.38 5.14 11.43
CA LYS A 115 11.10 5.71 11.85
C LYS A 115 9.96 5.18 10.98
N ALA A 116 10.14 5.17 9.65
CA ALA A 116 9.13 4.67 8.72
C ALA A 116 8.73 3.22 9.04
N ARG A 117 9.68 2.36 9.38
CA ARG A 117 9.40 0.98 9.80
C ARG A 117 8.49 0.93 11.03
N ASP A 118 8.76 1.77 12.01
CA ASP A 118 8.07 1.74 13.31
C ASP A 118 6.73 2.52 13.27
N THR A 119 6.47 3.30 12.23
CA THR A 119 5.26 4.13 12.06
C THR A 119 4.55 3.82 10.74
N THR A 120 5.00 4.37 9.63
CA THR A 120 4.37 4.33 8.31
C THR A 120 4.16 2.89 7.81
N PHE A 121 5.21 2.06 7.81
CA PHE A 121 5.12 0.68 7.30
C PHE A 121 4.36 -0.23 8.26
N ARG A 122 4.49 -0.01 9.58
CA ARG A 122 3.69 -0.72 10.56
C ARG A 122 2.20 -0.48 10.33
N VAL A 123 1.79 0.79 10.15
CA VAL A 123 0.40 1.12 9.85
C VAL A 123 -0.04 0.52 8.52
N LEU A 124 0.81 0.55 7.48
CA LEU A 124 0.51 -0.09 6.20
C LEU A 124 0.20 -1.59 6.39
N PHE A 125 1.05 -2.31 7.13
CA PHE A 125 0.84 -3.74 7.38
C PHE A 125 -0.41 -4.01 8.24
N GLU A 126 -0.69 -3.16 9.23
CA GLU A 126 -1.91 -3.25 10.04
C GLU A 126 -3.20 -2.99 9.24
N GLN A 127 -3.11 -2.50 8.01
CA GLN A 127 -4.25 -2.32 7.11
C GLN A 127 -4.40 -3.44 6.08
N LEU A 128 -3.56 -4.46 6.11
CA LEU A 128 -3.73 -5.67 5.31
C LEU A 128 -4.73 -6.62 5.99
N PRO A 129 -5.64 -7.28 5.25
CA PRO A 129 -6.55 -8.26 5.82
C PRO A 129 -5.77 -9.47 6.35
N GLY A 130 -6.30 -10.11 7.40
CA GLY A 130 -5.68 -11.31 8.01
C GLY A 130 -6.69 -12.17 8.76
N ASP A 131 -6.33 -13.44 9.03
CA ASP A 131 -7.24 -14.54 9.40
C ASP A 131 -7.99 -14.41 10.72
N ARG A 132 -7.59 -13.55 11.66
CA ARG A 132 -8.14 -13.61 13.03
C ARG A 132 -8.81 -12.36 13.54
N THR A 133 -8.41 -11.21 13.04
CA THR A 133 -8.91 -9.92 13.53
C THR A 133 -9.19 -8.94 12.40
N GLY A 134 -9.03 -9.35 11.15
CA GLY A 134 -9.00 -8.44 10.02
C GLY A 134 -7.71 -7.59 9.95
N ILE A 135 -6.77 -7.78 10.87
CA ILE A 135 -5.54 -6.97 10.97
C ILE A 135 -4.33 -7.88 11.06
N VAL A 136 -3.35 -7.66 10.18
CA VAL A 136 -2.02 -8.25 10.30
C VAL A 136 -1.22 -7.44 11.31
N THR A 137 -0.99 -7.99 12.50
CA THR A 137 -0.17 -7.29 13.50
C THR A 137 1.30 -7.49 13.22
N SER A 138 2.03 -6.39 13.00
CA SER A 138 3.45 -6.37 12.65
C SER A 138 4.40 -7.00 13.69
N SER A 139 3.91 -7.40 14.86
CA SER A 139 4.76 -7.86 15.97
C SER A 139 5.04 -9.36 15.98
N TYR A 140 4.19 -10.18 15.40
CA TYR A 140 4.31 -11.63 15.43
C TYR A 140 4.11 -12.29 14.07
N ASN A 141 3.26 -11.72 13.26
CA ASN A 141 2.88 -12.21 11.98
C ASN A 141 3.34 -11.16 10.96
N GLY A 142 4.20 -11.51 10.05
CA GLY A 142 4.61 -10.59 9.00
C GLY A 142 3.45 -10.31 8.03
N PRO A 143 3.59 -9.33 7.13
CA PRO A 143 2.58 -9.07 6.12
C PRO A 143 2.31 -10.29 5.22
N GLU A 144 3.19 -11.27 5.23
CA GLU A 144 3.07 -12.56 4.51
C GLU A 144 1.88 -13.41 4.95
N GLU A 145 1.31 -13.15 6.12
CA GLU A 145 0.10 -13.86 6.58
C GLU A 145 -1.20 -13.27 6.02
N SER A 146 -1.11 -12.14 5.35
CA SER A 146 -2.28 -11.57 4.68
C SER A 146 -2.62 -12.37 3.41
N PRO A 147 -3.90 -12.71 3.18
CA PRO A 147 -4.32 -13.45 1.99
C PRO A 147 -4.07 -12.68 0.67
N ILE A 148 -3.86 -11.37 0.73
CA ILE A 148 -3.58 -10.54 -0.44
C ILE A 148 -2.08 -10.34 -0.70
N VAL A 149 -1.19 -10.94 0.10
CA VAL A 149 0.26 -10.82 -0.01
C VAL A 149 0.86 -12.14 -0.47
N VAL A 150 1.57 -12.13 -1.58
CA VAL A 150 2.29 -13.30 -2.12
C VAL A 150 3.68 -13.40 -1.54
N ASP A 151 4.37 -12.28 -1.37
CA ASP A 151 5.76 -12.25 -0.88
C ASP A 151 6.08 -10.93 -0.19
N TYR A 152 6.91 -10.99 0.83
CA TYR A 152 7.54 -9.82 1.44
C TYR A 152 9.06 -9.99 1.50
N ASN A 153 9.75 -9.39 0.54
CA ASN A 153 11.19 -9.35 0.52
C ASN A 153 11.72 -8.30 1.51
N ARG A 154 12.13 -8.76 2.70
CA ARG A 154 12.65 -7.90 3.77
C ARG A 154 13.97 -7.22 3.43
N LYS A 155 14.78 -7.80 2.54
CA LYS A 155 16.07 -7.25 2.13
C LYS A 155 15.90 -6.07 1.19
N ASP A 156 14.99 -6.22 0.23
CA ASP A 156 14.73 -5.22 -0.81
C ASP A 156 13.56 -4.30 -0.45
N HIS A 157 12.90 -4.57 0.68
CA HIS A 157 11.74 -3.84 1.19
C HIS A 157 10.62 -3.75 0.16
N ARG A 158 10.23 -4.90 -0.38
CA ARG A 158 9.19 -5.04 -1.40
C ARG A 158 8.10 -5.98 -0.93
N LEU A 159 6.87 -5.52 -1.02
CA LEU A 159 5.65 -6.28 -0.77
C LEU A 159 5.01 -6.59 -2.12
N THR A 160 4.86 -7.86 -2.45
CA THR A 160 4.20 -8.31 -3.69
C THR A 160 2.78 -8.76 -3.35
N LEU A 161 1.80 -8.24 -4.06
CA LEU A 161 0.39 -8.55 -3.89
C LEU A 161 -0.07 -9.63 -4.87
N VAL A 162 -1.27 -10.18 -4.63
CA VAL A 162 -1.88 -11.27 -5.43
C VAL A 162 -2.09 -10.93 -6.90
N ASN A 163 -2.15 -9.66 -7.25
CA ASN A 163 -2.26 -9.15 -8.63
C ASN A 163 -0.90 -8.79 -9.26
N ASP A 164 0.20 -9.33 -8.74
CA ASP A 164 1.58 -9.06 -9.16
C ASP A 164 2.03 -7.61 -8.98
N THR A 165 1.24 -6.78 -8.31
CA THR A 165 1.65 -5.42 -8.00
C THR A 165 2.61 -5.39 -6.83
N VAL A 166 3.63 -4.54 -6.93
CA VAL A 166 4.67 -4.40 -5.92
C VAL A 166 4.57 -3.05 -5.21
N ILE A 167 4.45 -3.06 -3.89
CA ILE A 167 4.64 -1.88 -3.06
C ILE A 167 6.08 -1.87 -2.54
N LYS A 168 6.85 -0.86 -2.95
CA LYS A 168 8.20 -0.62 -2.44
C LYS A 168 8.13 0.26 -1.20
N LEU A 169 8.84 -0.14 -0.15
CA LEU A 169 8.92 0.61 1.10
C LEU A 169 10.24 1.38 1.14
N GLY A 170 10.15 2.68 1.36
CA GLY A 170 11.31 3.58 1.26
C GLY A 170 11.29 4.73 2.26
N SER A 171 12.29 5.57 2.16
CA SER A 171 12.44 6.74 3.02
C SER A 171 12.98 7.94 2.26
N ALA A 172 12.59 9.13 2.69
CA ALA A 172 12.96 10.38 2.04
C ALA A 172 14.46 10.65 2.09
N ASP A 173 15.15 10.28 3.18
CA ASP A 173 16.61 10.42 3.33
C ASP A 173 17.44 9.64 2.30
N ARG A 174 16.79 8.73 1.55
CA ARG A 174 17.42 7.90 0.51
C ARG A 174 16.73 8.01 -0.85
N TRP A 175 16.10 9.13 -1.11
CA TRP A 175 15.26 9.35 -2.27
C TRP A 175 15.95 9.04 -3.63
N ASN A 176 17.25 9.28 -3.75
CA ASN A 176 18.03 8.96 -4.95
C ASN A 176 17.93 7.49 -5.41
N ARG A 177 17.61 6.57 -4.49
CA ARG A 177 17.50 5.14 -4.81
C ARG A 177 16.26 4.79 -5.61
N TYR A 178 15.29 5.69 -5.69
CA TYR A 178 14.03 5.46 -6.41
C TYR A 178 14.05 6.02 -7.83
N ALA A 179 15.10 6.75 -8.20
CA ALA A 179 15.25 7.38 -9.51
C ALA A 179 15.33 6.39 -10.70
N GLY A 180 15.65 5.12 -10.44
CA GLY A 180 15.73 4.07 -11.48
C GLY A 180 14.42 3.34 -11.77
N ASP A 181 13.39 3.51 -10.93
CA ASP A 181 12.11 2.81 -11.06
C ASP A 181 11.03 3.74 -11.68
N SER A 182 9.90 3.13 -12.11
CA SER A 182 8.68 3.84 -12.47
C SER A 182 7.56 3.39 -11.55
N TYR A 183 6.66 4.31 -11.20
CA TYR A 183 5.58 4.07 -10.23
C TYR A 183 4.23 4.50 -10.79
N GLY A 184 3.17 3.75 -10.44
CA GLY A 184 1.79 4.09 -10.72
C GLY A 184 1.22 5.09 -9.72
N GLY A 185 1.82 5.19 -8.53
CA GLY A 185 1.45 6.14 -7.48
C GLY A 185 2.43 6.10 -6.32
N VAL A 186 2.46 7.18 -5.55
CA VAL A 186 3.34 7.34 -4.39
C VAL A 186 2.53 7.83 -3.19
N TRP A 187 2.73 7.20 -2.04
CA TRP A 187 2.31 7.75 -0.76
C TRP A 187 3.53 8.19 0.03
N ALA A 188 3.58 9.47 0.39
CA ALA A 188 4.60 10.05 1.24
C ALA A 188 3.99 10.52 2.57
N ASP A 189 4.44 9.91 3.67
CA ASP A 189 3.92 10.15 5.01
C ASP A 189 4.80 11.13 5.77
N GLU A 190 4.17 12.04 6.53
CA GLU A 190 4.82 13.09 7.33
C GLU A 190 5.77 13.98 6.50
N VAL A 191 5.34 14.36 5.31
CA VAL A 191 6.13 15.15 4.33
C VAL A 191 6.67 16.45 4.92
N GLY A 192 5.97 17.05 5.90
CA GLY A 192 6.45 18.25 6.61
C GLY A 192 7.79 18.10 7.33
N HIS A 193 8.31 16.88 7.44
CA HIS A 193 9.59 16.57 8.08
C HIS A 193 10.70 16.14 7.10
N TYR A 194 10.50 16.23 5.80
CA TYR A 194 11.48 15.78 4.80
C TYR A 194 12.66 16.75 4.60
N GLY A 195 12.58 17.96 5.15
CA GLY A 195 13.66 18.95 5.07
C GLY A 195 13.80 19.61 3.72
N ASP A 196 15.00 20.12 3.44
CA ASP A 196 15.29 20.95 2.27
C ASP A 196 15.33 20.15 0.95
N ASP A 197 15.56 18.84 1.02
CA ASP A 197 15.57 17.94 -0.15
C ASP A 197 14.17 17.64 -0.72
N LEU A 198 13.11 18.19 -0.10
CA LEU A 198 11.73 17.88 -0.49
C LEU A 198 11.45 18.24 -1.94
N HIS A 199 11.89 19.39 -2.42
CA HIS A 199 11.67 19.82 -3.80
C HIS A 199 12.32 18.87 -4.81
N ASP A 200 13.58 18.48 -4.58
CA ASP A 200 14.31 17.57 -5.45
C ASP A 200 13.66 16.17 -5.46
N LEU A 201 13.21 15.72 -4.30
CA LEU A 201 12.46 14.48 -4.16
C LEU A 201 11.18 14.50 -4.98
N LEU A 202 10.39 15.59 -4.89
CA LEU A 202 9.12 15.70 -5.61
C LEU A 202 9.29 15.77 -7.11
N GLU A 203 10.25 16.54 -7.60
CA GLU A 203 10.59 16.61 -9.02
C GLU A 203 11.02 15.22 -9.54
N MET A 204 11.86 14.54 -8.79
CA MET A 204 12.27 13.19 -9.12
C MET A 204 11.07 12.24 -9.16
N LEU A 205 10.22 12.23 -8.12
CA LEU A 205 9.04 11.36 -8.06
C LEU A 205 8.05 11.66 -9.20
N GLY A 206 7.76 12.94 -9.47
CA GLY A 206 6.92 13.35 -10.59
C GLY A 206 7.42 12.80 -11.94
N SER A 207 8.75 12.82 -12.16
CA SER A 207 9.36 12.24 -13.35
C SER A 207 9.24 10.70 -13.42
N ARG A 208 8.94 10.02 -12.31
CA ARG A 208 8.83 8.55 -12.21
C ARG A 208 7.39 8.04 -12.21
N LEU A 209 6.40 8.90 -12.11
CA LEU A 209 4.99 8.57 -12.26
C LEU A 209 4.65 8.36 -13.74
N ARG A 210 5.09 7.23 -14.28
CA ARG A 210 4.94 6.92 -15.72
C ARG A 210 5.20 5.45 -16.01
N GLY A 211 4.72 4.98 -17.16
CA GLY A 211 5.13 3.70 -17.76
C GLY A 211 4.62 2.44 -17.06
N VAL A 212 3.84 2.59 -15.98
CA VAL A 212 3.13 1.51 -15.28
C VAL A 212 1.71 1.92 -14.97
N GLY A 213 0.81 0.97 -14.73
CA GLY A 213 -0.57 1.26 -14.34
C GLY A 213 -0.63 2.01 -13.01
N GLY A 214 -1.62 2.91 -12.86
CA GLY A 214 -1.83 3.65 -11.63
C GLY A 214 -2.47 5.00 -11.86
N PRO A 215 -2.85 5.71 -10.78
CA PRO A 215 -3.45 7.04 -10.85
C PRO A 215 -2.45 8.11 -11.28
N GLN A 216 -1.15 7.82 -11.31
CA GLN A 216 -0.06 8.75 -11.57
C GLN A 216 -0.02 9.94 -10.58
N THR A 217 -0.49 9.70 -9.35
CA THR A 217 -0.67 10.72 -8.31
C THR A 217 0.27 10.46 -7.13
N GLN A 218 0.73 11.53 -6.49
CA GLN A 218 1.41 11.53 -5.21
C GLN A 218 0.41 11.93 -4.12
N LEU A 219 0.15 11.05 -3.15
CA LEU A 219 -0.61 11.39 -1.95
C LEU A 219 0.33 11.76 -0.81
N PHE A 220 0.23 12.97 -0.30
CA PHE A 220 0.97 13.45 0.87
C PHE A 220 0.08 13.44 2.09
N THR A 221 0.60 12.85 3.17
CA THR A 221 -0.01 12.95 4.49
C THR A 221 0.94 13.72 5.39
N LEU A 222 0.46 14.78 6.04
CA LEU A 222 1.33 15.64 6.83
C LEU A 222 0.60 16.34 7.98
N THR A 223 1.37 16.67 9.00
CA THR A 223 0.95 17.52 10.12
C THR A 223 1.47 18.94 9.90
N GLY A 224 0.65 19.96 10.14
CA GLY A 224 1.09 21.35 10.07
C GLY A 224 2.13 21.63 11.16
N ASN A 225 3.36 21.93 10.78
CA ASN A 225 4.48 22.24 11.67
C ASN A 225 5.16 23.57 11.31
N GLY A 226 4.39 24.55 10.85
CA GLY A 226 4.84 25.89 10.49
C GLY A 226 5.19 26.03 9.01
N LYS A 227 5.82 27.14 8.65
CA LYS A 227 6.26 27.43 7.29
C LYS A 227 7.57 26.67 7.01
N ASN A 228 7.50 25.67 6.16
CA ASN A 228 8.61 24.85 5.71
C ASN A 228 8.43 24.51 4.24
N ALA A 229 9.33 23.73 3.64
CA ALA A 229 9.26 23.36 2.23
C ALA A 229 7.92 22.72 1.83
N ALA A 230 7.28 21.94 2.72
CA ALA A 230 5.96 21.36 2.45
C ALA A 230 4.84 22.42 2.41
N PHE A 231 4.94 23.48 3.19
CA PHE A 231 4.02 24.62 3.15
C PHE A 231 4.08 25.32 1.79
N ASP A 232 5.28 25.58 1.27
CA ASP A 232 5.48 26.26 -0.01
C ASP A 232 4.98 25.47 -1.22
N ILE A 233 4.79 24.15 -1.08
CA ILE A 233 4.26 23.26 -2.14
C ILE A 233 2.73 23.21 -2.12
N ILE A 234 2.11 23.41 -0.95
CA ILE A 234 0.67 23.25 -0.76
C ILE A 234 -0.09 24.57 -0.97
N GLU A 235 0.53 25.72 -0.77
CA GLU A 235 -0.03 27.06 -1.05
C GLU A 235 0.22 27.53 -2.48
#